data_30cb06505ba4669f939bb8b4ec25fbeb
#
_entry.id   30cb06505ba4669f939bb8b4ec25fbeb
#
_cell.length_a   1.000
_cell.length_b   1.000
_cell.length_c   1.000
_cell.angle_alpha   90.00
_cell.angle_beta   90.00
_cell.angle_gamma   90.00
#
_symmetry.space_group_name_H-M   'P 1'
#
loop_
_entity.id
_entity.type
_entity.pdbx_description
1 polymer ?
#
loop_
_entity_poly.entity_id
_entity_poly.type
_entity_poly.pdbx_seq_one_letter_code
_entity_poly.pdbx_strand_id
1 'polypeptide(L)'
;MDTVTSALLTDLYELTMLQAARQAGTASRRSVFEVFTRSLPEGRRYGVLAGTGRVLDAIADFRFDEADLRYLRRTGVLDEETLAHLADYRFTGDVHGYEEGELFFPNSPVMRLEGTFEDAVMLETVILSILNHDSGVASVGSRMITAARGRPCIEMGGRRVHEDAAIAAARAAYIVGFASTSNLAAGAHYRVPAAGTSAHAFTLLFDSEEEAFRAQIASQGVGTTLLVDTYDVDAAVRLAVEIAGPELGAVRLDSGDLGAQSIRVRALLDSLGATSTRITATGDLDEFRVEELAQAPLDGYGIGTRLVTGGGHPAPGFVYKLVEREGADGQMHPVGKRSQDKATLGAGKRAFRMLVGDRAHAELVLPGEAEIAEFQRELTAELISAEASPEWRRTNLRPLQVPMIRGGEPVQSLRAPQQVEAARARHAASFAELALDVEDGPDGPIAIPTVTDGIEAARVLR
;
A
#
# COMPACT_ATOMS: atom_id res chain seq x y z
N MET A 1 22.72 12.03 13.64
CA MET A 1 21.68 11.49 14.54
C MET A 1 22.00 10.02 14.67
N ASP A 2 22.16 9.54 15.90
CA ASP A 2 22.26 8.10 16.12
C ASP A 2 20.98 7.47 15.59
N THR A 3 21.09 6.42 14.81
CA THR A 3 19.94 5.74 14.23
C THR A 3 19.11 5.14 15.35
N VAL A 4 17.88 5.63 15.50
CA VAL A 4 16.91 5.04 16.44
C VAL A 4 16.60 3.63 15.92
N THR A 5 16.73 2.61 16.77
CA THR A 5 16.36 1.23 16.41
C THR A 5 14.85 1.13 16.18
N SER A 6 14.40 0.12 15.44
CA SER A 6 12.96 -0.10 15.26
C SER A 6 12.24 -0.38 16.59
N ALA A 7 12.94 -0.85 17.61
CA ALA A 7 12.38 -1.14 18.94
C ALA A 7 11.87 0.10 19.69
N LEU A 8 12.50 1.27 19.49
CA LEU A 8 11.99 2.51 20.07
C LEU A 8 10.86 3.17 19.27
N LEU A 9 10.45 2.58 18.15
CA LEU A 9 9.24 2.98 17.42
C LEU A 9 7.96 2.37 18.03
N THR A 10 8.08 1.66 19.14
CA THR A 10 6.97 1.15 19.95
C THR A 10 6.39 2.25 20.85
N ASP A 11 5.12 2.10 21.26
CA ASP A 11 4.52 2.98 22.26
C ASP A 11 4.86 2.52 23.68
N LEU A 12 4.99 3.46 24.62
CA LEU A 12 5.37 3.16 25.98
C LEU A 12 4.42 2.16 26.68
N TYR A 13 3.12 2.19 26.35
CA TYR A 13 2.16 1.29 26.98
C TYR A 13 2.42 -0.19 26.63
N GLU A 14 3.03 -0.49 25.50
CA GLU A 14 3.40 -1.85 25.10
C GLU A 14 4.45 -2.41 26.08
N LEU A 15 5.45 -1.60 26.45
CA LEU A 15 6.48 -1.98 27.41
C LEU A 15 5.93 -2.09 28.86
N THR A 16 5.02 -1.20 29.25
CA THR A 16 4.40 -1.28 30.59
C THR A 16 3.45 -2.46 30.72
N MET A 17 2.71 -2.82 29.64
CA MET A 17 1.92 -4.05 29.61
C MET A 17 2.80 -5.30 29.67
N LEU A 18 3.93 -5.31 28.96
CA LEU A 18 4.92 -6.39 29.01
C LEU A 18 5.39 -6.58 30.46
N GLN A 19 5.85 -5.50 31.13
CA GLN A 19 6.29 -5.55 32.52
C GLN A 19 5.21 -6.13 33.43
N ALA A 20 3.98 -5.62 33.32
CA ALA A 20 2.87 -6.10 34.16
C ALA A 20 2.55 -7.59 33.89
N ALA A 21 2.59 -8.03 32.64
CA ALA A 21 2.37 -9.42 32.28
C ALA A 21 3.48 -10.36 32.81
N ARG A 22 4.74 -9.91 32.79
CA ARG A 22 5.89 -10.63 33.35
C ARG A 22 5.77 -10.77 34.87
N GLN A 23 5.49 -9.68 35.57
CA GLN A 23 5.26 -9.69 37.02
C GLN A 23 4.08 -10.58 37.43
N ALA A 24 3.05 -10.68 36.58
CA ALA A 24 1.89 -11.56 36.77
C ALA A 24 2.13 -13.02 36.36
N GLY A 25 3.27 -13.35 35.76
CA GLY A 25 3.60 -14.69 35.25
C GLY A 25 2.76 -15.12 34.05
N THR A 26 2.25 -14.17 33.25
CA THR A 26 1.38 -14.45 32.09
C THR A 26 2.03 -14.08 30.75
N ALA A 27 3.18 -13.45 30.74
CA ALA A 27 3.87 -12.97 29.55
C ALA A 27 4.25 -14.09 28.56
N SER A 28 4.59 -15.29 29.09
CA SER A 28 4.97 -16.46 28.29
C SER A 28 3.82 -17.26 27.73
N ARG A 29 2.55 -16.85 27.95
CA ARG A 29 1.39 -17.54 27.37
C ARG A 29 1.41 -17.44 25.87
N ARG A 30 1.17 -18.55 25.18
CA ARG A 30 0.97 -18.55 23.73
C ARG A 30 -0.18 -17.62 23.37
N SER A 31 0.00 -16.86 22.30
CA SER A 31 -0.91 -15.78 21.92
C SER A 31 -0.95 -15.66 20.41
N VAL A 32 -2.12 -15.30 19.87
CA VAL A 32 -2.31 -14.98 18.46
C VAL A 32 -2.83 -13.56 18.35
N PHE A 33 -2.08 -12.74 17.59
CA PHE A 33 -2.48 -11.39 17.24
C PHE A 33 -2.81 -11.30 15.75
N GLU A 34 -3.78 -10.47 15.40
CA GLU A 34 -4.15 -10.20 14.02
C GLU A 34 -4.20 -8.72 13.70
N VAL A 35 -3.80 -8.40 12.47
CA VAL A 35 -3.94 -7.07 11.87
C VAL A 35 -5.09 -7.10 10.86
N PHE A 36 -6.07 -6.24 11.05
CA PHE A 36 -7.21 -6.09 10.14
C PHE A 36 -7.80 -4.68 10.25
N THR A 37 -8.63 -4.28 9.27
CA THR A 37 -9.48 -3.08 9.39
C THR A 37 -10.93 -3.48 9.58
N ARG A 38 -11.71 -2.70 10.33
CA ARG A 38 -13.14 -2.96 10.53
C ARG A 38 -14.01 -2.41 9.40
N SER A 39 -13.54 -1.34 8.80
CA SER A 39 -14.21 -0.66 7.69
C SER A 39 -13.17 0.01 6.81
N LEU A 40 -13.47 0.18 5.56
CA LEU A 40 -12.68 1.05 4.69
C LEU A 40 -13.16 2.50 4.84
N PRO A 41 -12.30 3.48 4.52
CA PRO A 41 -12.71 4.88 4.41
C PRO A 41 -13.89 5.05 3.44
N GLU A 42 -14.71 6.08 3.65
CA GLU A 42 -15.84 6.39 2.79
C GLU A 42 -15.42 6.51 1.32
N GLY A 43 -16.22 5.96 0.41
CA GLY A 43 -15.93 5.90 -1.02
C GLY A 43 -14.84 4.91 -1.42
N ARG A 44 -14.32 4.09 -0.50
CA ARG A 44 -13.34 3.03 -0.79
C ARG A 44 -14.01 1.67 -0.80
N ARG A 45 -13.91 0.94 -1.90
CA ARG A 45 -14.50 -0.40 -2.06
C ARG A 45 -13.53 -1.54 -1.73
N TYR A 46 -12.23 -1.27 -1.80
CA TYR A 46 -11.13 -2.18 -1.48
C TYR A 46 -9.93 -1.39 -0.94
N GLY A 47 -9.03 -2.10 -0.29
CA GLY A 47 -7.70 -1.59 0.04
C GLY A 47 -6.62 -2.40 -0.67
N VAL A 48 -5.43 -1.82 -0.79
CA VAL A 48 -4.23 -2.50 -1.30
C VAL A 48 -3.22 -2.59 -0.19
N LEU A 49 -2.79 -3.81 0.15
CA LEU A 49 -1.78 -4.03 1.17
C LEU A 49 -0.40 -3.64 0.64
N ALA A 50 0.24 -2.72 1.33
CA ALA A 50 1.62 -2.33 1.10
C ALA A 50 2.36 -2.16 2.44
N GLY A 51 3.68 -2.28 2.41
CA GLY A 51 4.53 -2.17 3.59
C GLY A 51 4.89 -3.51 4.24
N THR A 52 4.38 -4.64 3.78
CA THR A 52 4.69 -5.96 4.37
C THR A 52 6.20 -6.22 4.41
N GLY A 53 6.93 -5.94 3.32
CA GLY A 53 8.38 -6.11 3.30
C GLY A 53 9.09 -5.24 4.35
N ARG A 54 8.63 -3.99 4.54
CA ARG A 54 9.16 -3.08 5.56
C ARG A 54 8.84 -3.55 6.98
N VAL A 55 7.66 -4.13 7.20
CA VAL A 55 7.30 -4.74 8.51
C VAL A 55 8.26 -5.86 8.84
N LEU A 56 8.56 -6.75 7.89
CA LEU A 56 9.45 -7.88 8.12
C LEU A 56 10.89 -7.41 8.39
N ASP A 57 11.37 -6.38 7.69
CA ASP A 57 12.65 -5.74 8.00
C ASP A 57 12.63 -5.12 9.40
N ALA A 58 11.55 -4.43 9.78
CA ALA A 58 11.42 -3.82 11.10
C ALA A 58 11.39 -4.87 12.23
N ILE A 59 10.70 -6.01 12.02
CA ILE A 59 10.70 -7.13 12.99
C ILE A 59 12.11 -7.73 13.12
N ALA A 60 12.81 -7.94 12.02
CA ALA A 60 14.17 -8.49 12.04
C ALA A 60 15.18 -7.56 12.76
N ASP A 61 14.96 -6.24 12.67
CA ASP A 61 15.79 -5.23 13.31
C ASP A 61 15.23 -4.77 14.66
N PHE A 62 14.14 -5.36 15.17
CA PHE A 62 13.52 -5.02 16.44
C PHE A 62 14.31 -5.59 17.60
N ARG A 63 15.21 -4.78 18.11
CA ARG A 63 16.11 -5.11 19.22
C ARG A 63 16.50 -3.84 19.97
N PHE A 64 16.65 -3.93 21.28
CA PHE A 64 17.09 -2.83 22.10
C PHE A 64 18.61 -2.86 22.23
N ASP A 65 19.28 -1.80 21.80
CA ASP A 65 20.72 -1.63 22.01
C ASP A 65 21.02 -1.01 23.38
N GLU A 66 22.30 -0.87 23.70
CA GLU A 66 22.72 -0.26 24.97
C GLU A 66 22.26 1.20 25.13
N ALA A 67 22.12 1.95 24.03
CA ALA A 67 21.65 3.34 24.08
C ALA A 67 20.16 3.40 24.41
N ASP A 68 19.37 2.51 23.79
CA ASP A 68 17.95 2.35 24.06
C ASP A 68 17.69 1.96 25.53
N LEU A 69 18.42 0.94 26.02
CA LEU A 69 18.28 0.49 27.41
C LEU A 69 18.71 1.57 28.41
N ARG A 70 19.77 2.34 28.14
CA ARG A 70 20.13 3.49 28.95
C ARG A 70 19.06 4.57 28.96
N TYR A 71 18.43 4.81 27.80
CA TYR A 71 17.31 5.74 27.69
C TYR A 71 16.14 5.26 28.55
N LEU A 72 15.68 4.01 28.35
CA LEU A 72 14.56 3.43 29.09
C LEU A 72 14.81 3.42 30.60
N ARG A 73 16.01 3.05 31.02
CA ARG A 73 16.42 3.11 32.46
C ARG A 73 16.30 4.53 33.06
N ARG A 74 16.66 5.56 32.29
CA ARG A 74 16.51 6.95 32.72
C ARG A 74 15.06 7.41 32.87
N THR A 75 14.13 6.80 32.17
CA THR A 75 12.70 7.12 32.34
C THR A 75 12.17 6.68 33.70
N GLY A 76 12.76 5.67 34.32
CA GLY A 76 12.31 5.10 35.59
C GLY A 76 10.96 4.37 35.50
N VAL A 77 10.45 4.08 34.28
CA VAL A 77 9.15 3.45 34.10
C VAL A 77 9.24 1.92 34.17
N LEU A 78 10.36 1.35 33.73
CA LEU A 78 10.58 -0.09 33.70
C LEU A 78 11.55 -0.51 34.83
N ASP A 79 11.30 -1.69 35.41
CA ASP A 79 12.18 -2.31 36.37
C ASP A 79 13.40 -2.98 35.70
N GLU A 80 14.44 -3.27 36.50
CA GLU A 80 15.68 -3.85 35.99
C GLU A 80 15.50 -5.25 35.42
N GLU A 81 14.51 -6.03 35.87
CA GLU A 81 14.21 -7.35 35.34
C GLU A 81 13.64 -7.25 33.92
N THR A 82 12.71 -6.31 33.70
CA THR A 82 12.16 -6.03 32.37
C THR A 82 13.25 -5.48 31.45
N LEU A 83 14.11 -4.56 31.92
CA LEU A 83 15.22 -4.05 31.08
C LEU A 83 16.22 -5.15 30.72
N ALA A 84 16.50 -6.09 31.61
CA ALA A 84 17.35 -7.24 31.31
C ALA A 84 16.71 -8.16 30.23
N HIS A 85 15.39 -8.38 30.31
CA HIS A 85 14.67 -9.12 29.27
C HIS A 85 14.75 -8.42 27.92
N LEU A 86 14.55 -7.10 27.87
CA LEU A 86 14.61 -6.33 26.62
C LEU A 86 16.01 -6.37 25.98
N ALA A 87 17.08 -6.47 26.76
CA ALA A 87 18.44 -6.59 26.23
C ALA A 87 18.65 -7.83 25.34
N ASP A 88 17.98 -8.93 25.69
CA ASP A 88 18.07 -10.19 24.97
C ASP A 88 16.90 -10.42 24.01
N TYR A 89 15.96 -9.48 23.97
CA TYR A 89 14.75 -9.66 23.16
C TYR A 89 15.07 -9.86 21.69
N ARG A 90 14.44 -10.89 21.12
CA ARG A 90 14.29 -11.14 19.69
C ARG A 90 12.93 -11.76 19.48
N PHE A 91 12.28 -11.39 18.38
CA PHE A 91 11.03 -12.06 18.01
C PHE A 91 11.33 -13.51 17.62
N THR A 92 10.65 -14.47 18.26
CA THR A 92 10.84 -15.91 18.04
C THR A 92 9.60 -16.62 17.51
N GLY A 93 8.54 -15.88 17.27
CA GLY A 93 7.26 -16.40 16.80
C GLY A 93 7.19 -16.61 15.29
N ASP A 94 5.98 -16.91 14.84
CA ASP A 94 5.63 -17.08 13.42
C ASP A 94 4.82 -15.88 12.94
N VAL A 95 5.00 -15.49 11.67
CA VAL A 95 4.18 -14.49 11.00
C VAL A 95 3.62 -15.08 9.71
N HIS A 96 2.32 -14.99 9.57
CA HIS A 96 1.58 -15.26 8.34
C HIS A 96 0.90 -13.98 7.87
N GLY A 97 0.88 -13.73 6.58
CA GLY A 97 0.24 -12.51 6.07
C GLY A 97 -0.02 -12.55 4.57
N TYR A 98 -0.74 -11.56 4.09
CA TYR A 98 -0.94 -11.34 2.67
C TYR A 98 0.38 -10.88 2.04
N GLU A 99 0.67 -11.40 0.87
CA GLU A 99 1.77 -10.87 0.08
C GLU A 99 1.48 -9.41 -0.31
N GLU A 100 2.52 -8.60 -0.36
CA GLU A 100 2.40 -7.20 -0.69
C GLU A 100 1.84 -6.99 -2.10
N GLY A 101 0.96 -6.02 -2.27
CA GLY A 101 0.20 -5.79 -3.50
C GLY A 101 -1.16 -6.52 -3.53
N GLU A 102 -1.44 -7.43 -2.60
CA GLU A 102 -2.74 -8.10 -2.50
C GLU A 102 -3.84 -7.12 -2.10
N LEU A 103 -5.04 -7.32 -2.64
CA LEU A 103 -6.21 -6.55 -2.23
C LEU A 103 -6.77 -7.09 -0.92
N PHE A 104 -7.33 -6.20 -0.10
CA PHE A 104 -8.00 -6.58 1.14
C PHE A 104 -9.33 -5.86 1.32
N PHE A 105 -10.20 -6.46 2.14
CA PHE A 105 -11.53 -5.96 2.48
C PHE A 105 -11.68 -5.85 4.00
N PRO A 106 -12.76 -5.22 4.51
CA PRO A 106 -13.01 -5.15 5.94
C PRO A 106 -13.01 -6.53 6.60
N ASN A 107 -12.44 -6.60 7.81
CA ASN A 107 -12.27 -7.81 8.63
C ASN A 107 -11.31 -8.89 8.08
N SER A 108 -10.65 -8.63 6.95
CA SER A 108 -9.58 -9.50 6.45
C SER A 108 -8.37 -9.47 7.38
N PRO A 109 -7.90 -10.60 7.92
CA PRO A 109 -6.70 -10.67 8.74
C PRO A 109 -5.45 -10.63 7.84
N VAL A 110 -5.04 -9.41 7.44
CA VAL A 110 -3.93 -9.19 6.51
C VAL A 110 -2.58 -9.65 7.05
N MET A 111 -2.47 -9.75 8.38
CA MET A 111 -1.28 -10.31 9.05
C MET A 111 -1.70 -10.97 10.35
N ARG A 112 -1.07 -12.11 10.68
CA ARG A 112 -1.27 -12.87 11.90
C ARG A 112 0.09 -13.23 12.50
N LEU A 113 0.26 -12.93 13.78
CA LEU A 113 1.46 -13.24 14.56
C LEU A 113 1.11 -14.30 15.60
N GLU A 114 1.90 -15.34 15.67
CA GLU A 114 1.79 -16.44 16.63
C GLU A 114 3.09 -16.54 17.42
N GLY A 115 3.01 -16.50 18.75
CA GLY A 115 4.16 -16.58 19.64
C GLY A 115 3.72 -16.48 21.09
N THR A 116 4.59 -16.04 21.98
CA THR A 116 4.20 -15.66 23.34
C THR A 116 3.62 -14.24 23.34
N PHE A 117 2.91 -13.87 24.39
CA PHE A 117 2.45 -12.49 24.57
C PHE A 117 3.62 -11.51 24.57
N GLU A 118 4.71 -11.86 25.28
CA GLU A 118 5.93 -11.03 25.35
C GLU A 118 6.66 -10.92 24.02
N ASP A 119 6.53 -11.91 23.11
CA ASP A 119 7.10 -11.82 21.76
C ASP A 119 6.37 -10.77 20.92
N ALA A 120 5.04 -10.75 20.96
CA ALA A 120 4.24 -10.07 19.96
C ALA A 120 3.69 -8.71 20.40
N VAL A 121 3.51 -8.47 21.73
CA VAL A 121 2.85 -7.26 22.23
C VAL A 121 3.56 -5.97 21.85
N MET A 122 4.89 -5.97 21.77
CA MET A 122 5.70 -4.78 21.48
C MET A 122 5.77 -4.40 20.00
N LEU A 123 5.19 -5.23 19.12
CA LEU A 123 5.23 -5.00 17.68
C LEU A 123 4.02 -4.23 17.15
N GLU A 124 2.99 -3.94 17.98
CA GLU A 124 1.74 -3.30 17.56
C GLU A 124 2.01 -2.00 16.82
N THR A 125 2.67 -1.05 17.44
CA THR A 125 2.82 0.29 16.88
C THR A 125 3.69 0.29 15.62
N VAL A 126 4.80 -0.41 15.60
CA VAL A 126 5.68 -0.45 14.43
C VAL A 126 5.00 -1.11 13.22
N ILE A 127 4.28 -2.20 13.42
CA ILE A 127 3.52 -2.87 12.36
C ILE A 127 2.43 -1.95 11.83
N LEU A 128 1.63 -1.37 12.73
CA LEU A 128 0.50 -0.54 12.35
C LEU A 128 0.93 0.76 11.66
N SER A 129 2.00 1.41 12.12
CA SER A 129 2.50 2.63 11.50
C SER A 129 2.91 2.39 10.05
N ILE A 130 3.62 1.30 9.77
CA ILE A 130 4.07 0.94 8.42
C ILE A 130 2.89 0.56 7.55
N LEU A 131 2.06 -0.40 7.98
CA LEU A 131 0.97 -0.90 7.15
C LEU A 131 -0.12 0.16 6.89
N ASN A 132 -0.45 0.98 7.88
CA ASN A 132 -1.42 2.06 7.70
C ASN A 132 -0.94 3.10 6.69
N HIS A 133 0.31 3.57 6.82
CA HIS A 133 0.86 4.57 5.91
C HIS A 133 0.96 4.02 4.47
N ASP A 134 1.67 2.90 4.29
CA ASP A 134 1.97 2.38 2.95
C ASP A 134 0.70 1.91 2.22
N SER A 135 -0.22 1.25 2.94
CA SER A 135 -1.50 0.82 2.36
C SER A 135 -2.45 1.99 2.08
N GLY A 136 -2.39 3.07 2.86
CA GLY A 136 -3.13 4.30 2.58
C GLY A 136 -2.73 4.91 1.23
N VAL A 137 -1.42 5.03 0.99
CA VAL A 137 -0.85 5.51 -0.27
C VAL A 137 -1.15 4.54 -1.42
N ALA A 138 -0.93 3.24 -1.24
CA ALA A 138 -1.20 2.23 -2.25
C ALA A 138 -2.67 2.22 -2.67
N SER A 139 -3.59 2.28 -1.71
CA SER A 139 -5.03 2.23 -1.99
C SER A 139 -5.52 3.42 -2.83
N VAL A 140 -5.05 4.64 -2.53
CA VAL A 140 -5.39 5.80 -3.37
C VAL A 140 -4.66 5.76 -4.71
N GLY A 141 -3.40 5.32 -4.72
CA GLY A 141 -2.61 5.19 -5.94
C GLY A 141 -3.24 4.23 -6.94
N SER A 142 -3.77 3.09 -6.48
CA SER A 142 -4.50 2.13 -7.32
C SER A 142 -5.71 2.77 -8.02
N ARG A 143 -6.49 3.59 -7.30
CA ARG A 143 -7.62 4.35 -7.88
C ARG A 143 -7.17 5.38 -8.92
N MET A 144 -6.06 6.09 -8.66
CA MET A 144 -5.48 7.04 -9.59
C MET A 144 -5.02 6.36 -10.89
N ILE A 145 -4.42 5.18 -10.79
CA ILE A 145 -4.03 4.37 -11.96
C ILE A 145 -5.25 3.91 -12.75
N THR A 146 -6.32 3.50 -12.07
CA THR A 146 -7.59 3.15 -12.72
C THR A 146 -8.15 4.35 -13.48
N ALA A 147 -8.23 5.52 -12.83
CA ALA A 147 -8.70 6.77 -13.43
C ALA A 147 -7.83 7.22 -14.61
N ALA A 148 -6.53 6.95 -14.58
CA ALA A 148 -5.60 7.30 -15.66
C ALA A 148 -5.80 6.48 -16.95
N ARG A 149 -6.56 5.41 -16.92
CA ARG A 149 -6.94 4.57 -18.09
C ARG A 149 -5.73 4.19 -18.96
N GLY A 150 -4.68 3.69 -18.31
CA GLY A 150 -3.45 3.23 -18.97
C GLY A 150 -2.42 4.32 -19.29
N ARG A 151 -2.70 5.58 -19.01
CA ARG A 151 -1.70 6.65 -19.11
C ARG A 151 -0.71 6.57 -17.96
N PRO A 152 0.61 6.78 -18.19
CA PRO A 152 1.60 6.74 -17.14
C PRO A 152 1.38 7.84 -16.10
N CYS A 153 1.50 7.45 -14.82
CA CYS A 153 1.53 8.37 -13.69
C CYS A 153 2.94 8.41 -13.09
N ILE A 154 3.40 9.60 -12.71
CA ILE A 154 4.68 9.84 -12.04
C ILE A 154 4.40 10.30 -10.62
N GLU A 155 5.00 9.67 -9.62
CA GLU A 155 4.94 10.11 -8.24
C GLU A 155 5.83 11.36 -8.06
N MET A 156 5.25 12.47 -7.56
CA MET A 156 5.91 13.76 -7.39
C MET A 156 5.62 14.40 -6.01
N GLY A 157 5.32 13.58 -5.00
CA GLY A 157 4.87 14.02 -3.68
C GLY A 157 5.98 14.22 -2.64
N GLY A 158 7.24 13.92 -2.96
CA GLY A 158 8.33 13.87 -1.99
C GLY A 158 8.54 15.14 -1.16
N ARG A 159 8.12 16.30 -1.64
CA ARG A 159 8.20 17.60 -0.92
C ARG A 159 6.95 17.93 -0.07
N ARG A 160 6.02 16.98 0.08
CA ARG A 160 4.71 17.19 0.73
C ARG A 160 4.51 16.39 2.01
N VAL A 161 5.44 15.49 2.33
CA VAL A 161 5.45 14.65 3.54
C VAL A 161 6.86 14.59 4.12
N HIS A 162 7.01 13.94 5.28
CA HIS A 162 8.31 13.68 5.89
C HIS A 162 9.21 12.91 4.90
N GLU A 163 10.50 13.21 4.89
CA GLU A 163 11.48 12.68 3.92
C GLU A 163 11.53 11.15 3.86
N ASP A 164 11.46 10.46 5.01
CA ASP A 164 11.43 8.99 5.03
C ASP A 164 10.07 8.45 4.57
N ALA A 165 8.98 9.12 4.91
CA ALA A 165 7.65 8.78 4.42
C ALA A 165 7.55 8.96 2.90
N ALA A 166 8.26 9.93 2.32
CA ALA A 166 8.31 10.12 0.88
C ALA A 166 8.92 8.93 0.13
N ILE A 167 9.96 8.29 0.72
CA ILE A 167 10.57 7.08 0.15
C ILE A 167 9.59 5.92 0.17
N ALA A 168 8.89 5.73 1.29
CA ALA A 168 7.87 4.70 1.45
C ALA A 168 6.67 4.92 0.52
N ALA A 169 6.21 6.17 0.39
CA ALA A 169 5.11 6.55 -0.52
C ALA A 169 5.46 6.28 -1.99
N ALA A 170 6.68 6.62 -2.43
CA ALA A 170 7.14 6.35 -3.79
C ALA A 170 7.15 4.84 -4.09
N ARG A 171 7.59 4.01 -3.12
CA ARG A 171 7.55 2.55 -3.22
C ARG A 171 6.12 2.03 -3.32
N ALA A 172 5.22 2.48 -2.45
CA ALA A 172 3.81 2.08 -2.44
C ALA A 172 3.09 2.47 -3.75
N ALA A 173 3.36 3.66 -4.28
CA ALA A 173 2.85 4.12 -5.57
C ALA A 173 3.32 3.23 -6.73
N TYR A 174 4.60 2.85 -6.74
CA TYR A 174 5.14 1.98 -7.79
C TYR A 174 4.52 0.58 -7.78
N ILE A 175 4.26 0.02 -6.61
CA ILE A 175 3.58 -1.28 -6.46
C ILE A 175 2.22 -1.27 -7.17
N VAL A 176 1.48 -0.20 -7.10
CA VAL A 176 0.13 -0.13 -7.67
C VAL A 176 0.08 0.39 -9.10
N GLY A 177 1.21 0.61 -9.75
CA GLY A 177 1.23 0.86 -11.19
C GLY A 177 1.81 2.21 -11.61
N PHE A 178 2.23 3.09 -10.71
CA PHE A 178 2.96 4.30 -11.11
C PHE A 178 4.20 3.91 -11.92
N ALA A 179 4.49 4.67 -12.96
CA ALA A 179 5.57 4.35 -13.89
C ALA A 179 6.95 4.71 -13.32
N SER A 180 7.00 5.75 -12.50
CA SER A 180 8.23 6.30 -11.95
C SER A 180 7.97 7.22 -10.76
N THR A 181 9.06 7.65 -10.11
CA THR A 181 9.05 8.61 -9.01
C THR A 181 10.05 9.75 -9.25
N SER A 182 9.79 10.89 -8.68
CA SER A 182 10.79 11.98 -8.58
C SER A 182 11.80 11.78 -7.43
N ASN A 183 11.60 10.76 -6.57
CA ASN A 183 12.39 10.52 -5.37
C ASN A 183 13.62 9.64 -5.67
N LEU A 184 14.81 10.23 -5.63
CA LEU A 184 16.06 9.51 -5.92
C LEU A 184 16.38 8.43 -4.88
N ALA A 185 16.01 8.61 -3.60
CA ALA A 185 16.27 7.62 -2.57
C ALA A 185 15.41 6.36 -2.77
N ALA A 186 14.14 6.50 -3.21
CA ALA A 186 13.31 5.37 -3.60
C ALA A 186 13.90 4.63 -4.82
N GLY A 187 14.44 5.38 -5.79
CA GLY A 187 15.18 4.80 -6.92
C GLY A 187 16.39 3.98 -6.46
N ALA A 188 17.19 4.52 -5.54
CA ALA A 188 18.38 3.86 -5.02
C ALA A 188 18.06 2.62 -4.18
N HIS A 189 17.06 2.70 -3.28
CA HIS A 189 16.73 1.62 -2.36
C HIS A 189 15.89 0.51 -2.99
N TYR A 190 14.92 0.87 -3.84
CA TYR A 190 13.90 -0.05 -4.35
C TYR A 190 13.93 -0.23 -5.87
N ARG A 191 14.89 0.40 -6.55
CA ARG A 191 15.03 0.40 -8.02
C ARG A 191 13.78 0.91 -8.75
N VAL A 192 12.98 1.75 -8.10
CA VAL A 192 11.88 2.44 -8.75
C VAL A 192 12.46 3.36 -9.82
N PRO A 193 11.98 3.34 -11.07
CA PRO A 193 12.48 4.24 -12.10
C PRO A 193 12.34 5.70 -11.67
N ALA A 194 13.42 6.45 -11.74
CA ALA A 194 13.41 7.88 -11.42
C ALA A 194 13.10 8.71 -12.66
N ALA A 195 12.23 9.70 -12.54
CA ALA A 195 11.90 10.64 -13.59
C ALA A 195 11.79 12.06 -13.03
N GLY A 196 12.16 13.03 -13.83
CA GLY A 196 12.07 14.44 -13.50
C GLY A 196 12.16 15.28 -14.76
N THR A 197 11.63 16.49 -14.66
CA THR A 197 11.74 17.49 -15.76
C THR A 197 12.46 18.73 -15.22
N SER A 198 11.84 19.89 -15.28
CA SER A 198 12.32 21.12 -14.67
C SER A 198 11.25 21.72 -13.76
N ALA A 199 11.61 22.77 -13.03
CA ALA A 199 10.68 23.58 -12.25
C ALA A 199 10.68 25.01 -12.80
N HIS A 200 9.64 25.81 -12.50
CA HIS A 200 9.56 27.22 -12.88
C HIS A 200 10.82 28.01 -12.49
N ALA A 201 11.46 27.68 -11.35
CA ALA A 201 12.71 28.29 -10.93
C ALA A 201 13.84 28.18 -11.96
N PHE A 202 13.85 27.10 -12.79
CA PHE A 202 14.82 26.95 -13.85
C PHE A 202 14.60 27.99 -14.97
N THR A 203 13.33 28.13 -15.42
CA THR A 203 12.98 29.14 -16.43
C THR A 203 13.25 30.57 -15.91
N LEU A 204 12.91 30.82 -14.64
CA LEU A 204 13.11 32.12 -13.99
C LEU A 204 14.58 32.48 -13.72
N LEU A 205 15.51 31.53 -13.82
CA LEU A 205 16.96 31.78 -13.69
C LEU A 205 17.55 32.53 -14.89
N PHE A 206 16.93 32.36 -16.06
CA PHE A 206 17.42 32.94 -17.32
C PHE A 206 16.73 34.27 -17.61
N ASP A 207 17.37 35.10 -18.46
CA ASP A 207 16.82 36.40 -18.87
C ASP A 207 15.61 36.22 -19.82
N SER A 208 15.49 35.06 -20.46
CA SER A 208 14.37 34.70 -21.33
C SER A 208 14.01 33.20 -21.24
N GLU A 209 12.75 32.88 -21.56
CA GLU A 209 12.27 31.50 -21.67
C GLU A 209 12.99 30.76 -22.81
N GLU A 210 13.38 31.47 -23.87
CA GLU A 210 14.18 30.93 -24.98
C GLU A 210 15.52 30.40 -24.49
N GLU A 211 16.26 31.18 -23.71
CA GLU A 211 17.54 30.74 -23.15
C GLU A 211 17.40 29.52 -22.26
N ALA A 212 16.37 29.48 -21.43
CA ALA A 212 16.07 28.32 -20.57
C ALA A 212 15.76 27.06 -21.38
N PHE A 213 14.93 27.16 -22.41
CA PHE A 213 14.59 26.01 -23.27
C PHE A 213 15.80 25.51 -24.05
N ARG A 214 16.61 26.42 -24.64
CA ARG A 214 17.85 26.05 -25.30
C ARG A 214 18.83 25.35 -24.36
N ALA A 215 19.00 25.85 -23.14
CA ALA A 215 19.87 25.24 -22.14
C ALA A 215 19.39 23.83 -21.73
N GLN A 216 18.08 23.63 -21.49
CA GLN A 216 17.53 22.34 -21.15
C GLN A 216 17.68 21.32 -22.28
N ILE A 217 17.37 21.73 -23.53
CA ILE A 217 17.49 20.86 -24.71
C ILE A 217 18.98 20.52 -24.95
N ALA A 218 19.90 21.47 -24.80
CA ALA A 218 21.34 21.22 -24.95
C ALA A 218 21.85 20.19 -23.93
N SER A 219 21.30 20.21 -22.70
CA SER A 219 21.69 19.28 -21.63
C SER A 219 21.03 17.89 -21.72
N GLN A 220 19.75 17.83 -22.09
CA GLN A 220 18.92 16.63 -21.97
C GLN A 220 18.46 16.07 -23.32
N GLY A 221 18.73 16.78 -24.42
CA GLY A 221 18.28 16.42 -25.76
C GLY A 221 16.82 16.83 -26.04
N VAL A 222 16.43 16.71 -27.30
CA VAL A 222 15.10 17.12 -27.79
C VAL A 222 13.97 16.24 -27.19
N GLY A 223 14.29 15.05 -26.73
CA GLY A 223 13.34 14.14 -26.06
C GLY A 223 12.91 14.58 -24.66
N THR A 224 13.43 15.70 -24.12
CA THR A 224 13.08 16.24 -22.81
C THR A 224 11.62 16.72 -22.74
N THR A 225 11.15 16.99 -21.52
CA THR A 225 9.85 17.60 -21.26
C THR A 225 10.05 19.06 -20.86
N LEU A 226 9.54 20.01 -21.63
CA LEU A 226 9.60 21.43 -21.31
C LEU A 226 8.37 21.89 -20.53
N LEU A 227 8.59 22.68 -19.47
CA LEU A 227 7.52 23.30 -18.68
C LEU A 227 7.12 24.62 -19.37
N VAL A 228 5.87 24.67 -19.88
CA VAL A 228 5.45 25.74 -20.81
C VAL A 228 4.48 26.75 -20.20
N ASP A 229 4.19 26.66 -18.91
CA ASP A 229 3.22 27.53 -18.22
C ASP A 229 3.89 28.52 -17.24
N THR A 230 5.15 28.88 -17.49
CA THR A 230 5.81 29.92 -16.69
C THR A 230 5.23 31.31 -17.00
N TYR A 231 4.92 31.58 -18.27
CA TYR A 231 4.36 32.85 -18.74
C TYR A 231 3.10 32.63 -19.60
N ASP A 232 3.26 32.72 -20.93
CA ASP A 232 2.17 32.46 -21.89
C ASP A 232 2.34 31.09 -22.53
N VAL A 233 1.38 30.21 -22.28
CA VAL A 233 1.46 28.80 -22.73
C VAL A 233 1.57 28.67 -24.24
N ASP A 234 0.80 29.44 -25.01
CA ASP A 234 0.78 29.31 -26.47
C ASP A 234 2.09 29.82 -27.11
N ALA A 235 2.62 30.92 -26.55
CA ALA A 235 3.92 31.45 -26.94
C ALA A 235 5.06 30.46 -26.60
N ALA A 236 5.03 29.90 -25.40
CA ALA A 236 6.03 28.92 -24.96
C ALA A 236 5.99 27.63 -25.80
N VAL A 237 4.81 27.11 -26.16
CA VAL A 237 4.69 25.94 -27.05
C VAL A 237 5.27 26.22 -28.45
N ARG A 238 4.98 27.41 -29.05
CA ARG A 238 5.57 27.79 -30.33
C ARG A 238 7.09 27.87 -30.26
N LEU A 239 7.59 28.52 -29.23
CA LEU A 239 9.03 28.67 -28.99
C LEU A 239 9.70 27.29 -28.78
N ALA A 240 9.07 26.40 -28.00
CA ALA A 240 9.56 25.05 -27.74
C ALA A 240 9.71 24.25 -29.06
N VAL A 241 8.71 24.29 -29.94
CA VAL A 241 8.74 23.59 -31.23
C VAL A 241 9.74 24.30 -32.20
N GLU A 242 9.86 25.62 -32.18
CA GLU A 242 10.86 26.36 -32.97
C GLU A 242 12.27 25.92 -32.62
N ILE A 243 12.59 25.75 -31.33
CA ILE A 243 13.93 25.37 -30.85
C ILE A 243 14.21 23.88 -31.03
N ALA A 244 13.31 23.01 -30.63
CA ALA A 244 13.50 21.55 -30.63
C ALA A 244 13.13 20.87 -31.93
N GLY A 245 12.32 21.53 -32.76
CA GLY A 245 11.72 20.91 -33.94
C GLY A 245 10.50 20.00 -33.56
N PRO A 246 9.94 19.30 -34.58
CA PRO A 246 8.78 18.43 -34.38
C PRO A 246 9.07 17.18 -33.54
N GLU A 247 10.33 16.89 -33.22
CA GLU A 247 10.81 15.76 -32.42
C GLU A 247 10.82 16.08 -30.91
N LEU A 248 10.26 17.22 -30.45
CA LEU A 248 10.15 17.56 -29.03
C LEU A 248 9.44 16.44 -28.28
N GLY A 249 10.06 15.95 -27.18
CA GLY A 249 9.56 14.81 -26.44
C GLY A 249 8.21 15.05 -25.75
N ALA A 250 8.10 16.15 -24.97
CA ALA A 250 6.85 16.50 -24.30
C ALA A 250 6.80 17.97 -23.85
N VAL A 251 5.60 18.46 -23.59
CA VAL A 251 5.33 19.69 -22.85
C VAL A 251 4.58 19.37 -21.57
N ARG A 252 4.81 20.15 -20.49
CA ARG A 252 4.13 20.01 -19.20
C ARG A 252 3.30 21.23 -18.87
N LEU A 253 2.05 20.97 -18.47
CA LEU A 253 1.09 21.93 -17.95
C LEU A 253 0.89 21.69 -16.45
N ASP A 254 1.13 22.70 -15.61
CA ASP A 254 1.10 22.57 -14.15
C ASP A 254 -0.02 23.39 -13.49
N SER A 255 -0.69 24.24 -14.25
CA SER A 255 -1.63 25.22 -13.70
C SER A 255 -2.81 25.52 -14.63
N GLY A 256 -3.87 26.12 -14.08
CA GLY A 256 -5.06 26.57 -14.81
C GLY A 256 -6.04 25.46 -15.17
N ASP A 257 -6.88 25.69 -16.19
CA ASP A 257 -7.81 24.68 -16.70
C ASP A 257 -7.05 23.70 -17.62
N LEU A 258 -6.52 22.63 -17.02
CA LEU A 258 -5.72 21.61 -17.70
C LEU A 258 -6.47 20.93 -18.84
N GLY A 259 -7.79 20.76 -18.72
CA GLY A 259 -8.61 20.16 -19.79
C GLY A 259 -8.68 21.04 -21.01
N ALA A 260 -9.12 22.30 -20.84
CA ALA A 260 -9.21 23.24 -21.94
C ALA A 260 -7.84 23.60 -22.53
N GLN A 261 -6.81 23.72 -21.68
CA GLN A 261 -5.44 24.00 -22.13
C GLN A 261 -4.87 22.86 -22.95
N SER A 262 -5.05 21.61 -22.53
CA SER A 262 -4.51 20.44 -23.28
C SER A 262 -5.11 20.33 -24.69
N ILE A 263 -6.41 20.59 -24.83
CA ILE A 263 -7.07 20.62 -26.15
C ILE A 263 -6.46 21.69 -27.04
N ARG A 264 -6.26 22.91 -26.51
CA ARG A 264 -5.66 24.03 -27.24
C ARG A 264 -4.20 23.75 -27.62
N VAL A 265 -3.42 23.25 -26.65
CA VAL A 265 -2.01 22.90 -26.84
C VAL A 265 -1.84 21.77 -27.85
N ARG A 266 -2.70 20.73 -27.83
CA ARG A 266 -2.66 19.65 -28.82
C ARG A 266 -2.91 20.18 -30.24
N ALA A 267 -3.94 21.01 -30.41
CA ALA A 267 -4.22 21.62 -31.71
C ALA A 267 -3.08 22.51 -32.20
N LEU A 268 -2.43 23.25 -31.29
CA LEU A 268 -1.29 24.08 -31.59
C LEU A 268 -0.07 23.24 -32.02
N LEU A 269 0.30 22.23 -31.24
CA LEU A 269 1.39 21.29 -31.58
C LEU A 269 1.18 20.62 -32.94
N ASP A 270 -0.04 20.18 -33.23
CA ASP A 270 -0.40 19.56 -34.51
C ASP A 270 -0.24 20.54 -35.68
N SER A 271 -0.65 21.80 -35.49
CA SER A 271 -0.50 22.86 -36.49
C SER A 271 0.96 23.21 -36.79
N LEU A 272 1.86 22.96 -35.83
CA LEU A 272 3.32 23.16 -35.95
C LEU A 272 4.05 21.91 -36.45
N GLY A 273 3.33 20.81 -36.74
CA GLY A 273 3.91 19.55 -37.21
C GLY A 273 4.46 18.66 -36.07
N ALA A 274 4.34 19.07 -34.81
CA ALA A 274 4.82 18.34 -33.64
C ALA A 274 3.77 17.34 -33.12
N THR A 275 3.25 16.48 -34.00
CA THR A 275 2.14 15.55 -33.73
C THR A 275 2.51 14.44 -32.75
N SER A 276 3.80 14.12 -32.60
CA SER A 276 4.31 13.11 -31.66
C SER A 276 4.67 13.68 -30.28
N THR A 277 4.69 15.00 -30.11
CA THR A 277 4.98 15.64 -28.82
C THR A 277 3.88 15.33 -27.82
N ARG A 278 4.27 14.77 -26.68
CA ARG A 278 3.33 14.38 -25.59
C ARG A 278 2.96 15.59 -24.74
N ILE A 279 1.79 15.51 -24.08
CA ILE A 279 1.32 16.51 -23.14
C ILE A 279 1.17 15.84 -21.77
N THR A 280 1.91 16.31 -20.77
CA THR A 280 1.83 15.84 -19.39
C THR A 280 1.16 16.89 -18.52
N ALA A 281 0.16 16.48 -17.74
CA ALA A 281 -0.49 17.35 -16.76
C ALA A 281 0.06 17.09 -15.35
N THR A 282 0.30 18.16 -14.61
CA THR A 282 0.63 18.16 -13.19
C THR A 282 -0.19 19.25 -12.50
N GLY A 283 -0.20 19.31 -11.15
CA GLY A 283 -0.91 20.36 -10.41
C GLY A 283 -2.14 19.85 -9.69
N ASP A 284 -1.96 19.52 -8.39
CA ASP A 284 -2.99 19.14 -7.42
C ASP A 284 -3.99 18.06 -7.88
N LEU A 285 -3.49 17.08 -8.67
CA LEU A 285 -4.28 15.98 -9.19
C LEU A 285 -4.62 14.96 -8.08
N ASP A 286 -5.89 14.53 -8.09
CA ASP A 286 -6.41 13.37 -7.36
C ASP A 286 -7.10 12.40 -8.34
N GLU A 287 -7.63 11.30 -7.83
CA GLU A 287 -8.32 10.29 -8.63
C GLU A 287 -9.52 10.86 -9.41
N PHE A 288 -10.23 11.81 -8.85
CA PHE A 288 -11.40 12.42 -9.48
C PHE A 288 -11.00 13.38 -10.60
N ARG A 289 -9.97 14.21 -10.33
CA ARG A 289 -9.47 15.13 -11.35
C ARG A 289 -8.80 14.41 -12.51
N VAL A 290 -8.11 13.29 -12.25
CA VAL A 290 -7.55 12.42 -13.30
C VAL A 290 -8.67 11.82 -14.14
N GLU A 291 -9.78 11.37 -13.53
CA GLU A 291 -10.95 10.83 -14.26
C GLU A 291 -11.63 11.91 -15.14
N GLU A 292 -11.81 13.13 -14.63
CA GLU A 292 -12.34 14.25 -15.42
C GLU A 292 -11.46 14.54 -16.64
N LEU A 293 -10.13 14.44 -16.48
CA LEU A 293 -9.16 14.66 -17.54
C LEU A 293 -8.98 13.47 -18.49
N ALA A 294 -9.66 12.35 -18.24
CA ALA A 294 -9.50 11.13 -19.06
C ALA A 294 -9.93 11.29 -20.52
N GLN A 295 -10.78 12.26 -20.84
CA GLN A 295 -11.19 12.58 -22.21
C GLN A 295 -10.32 13.65 -22.88
N ALA A 296 -9.43 14.31 -22.12
CA ALA A 296 -8.53 15.31 -22.65
C ALA A 296 -7.32 14.65 -23.36
N PRO A 297 -6.69 15.32 -24.33
CA PRO A 297 -5.55 14.80 -25.06
C PRO A 297 -4.26 14.90 -24.26
N LEU A 298 -4.25 14.23 -23.10
CA LEU A 298 -3.11 14.12 -22.20
C LEU A 298 -2.45 12.76 -22.35
N ASP A 299 -1.15 12.69 -22.23
CA ASP A 299 -0.35 11.48 -22.41
C ASP A 299 0.21 10.95 -21.08
N GLY A 300 0.07 11.69 -19.98
CA GLY A 300 0.52 11.27 -18.66
C GLY A 300 0.23 12.29 -17.57
N TYR A 301 0.42 11.87 -16.33
CA TYR A 301 0.12 12.65 -15.15
C TYR A 301 1.28 12.65 -14.16
N GLY A 302 1.54 13.81 -13.53
CA GLY A 302 2.42 13.89 -12.35
C GLY A 302 1.57 14.19 -11.11
N ILE A 303 1.59 13.29 -10.13
CA ILE A 303 0.70 13.34 -8.98
C ILE A 303 1.53 13.46 -7.69
N GLY A 304 1.18 14.42 -6.85
CA GLY A 304 1.94 14.75 -5.65
C GLY A 304 1.13 14.59 -4.37
N THR A 305 0.70 15.70 -3.79
CA THR A 305 0.12 15.80 -2.44
C THR A 305 -0.96 14.75 -2.16
N ARG A 306 -1.95 14.64 -3.05
CA ARG A 306 -3.10 13.74 -2.84
C ARG A 306 -2.70 12.27 -2.77
N LEU A 307 -1.69 11.86 -3.51
CA LEU A 307 -1.16 10.49 -3.45
C LEU A 307 -0.49 10.22 -2.10
N VAL A 308 0.53 11.02 -1.75
CA VAL A 308 1.37 10.75 -0.58
C VAL A 308 0.66 11.00 0.77
N THR A 309 -0.51 11.65 0.75
CA THR A 309 -1.39 11.83 1.91
C THR A 309 -2.59 10.88 1.93
N GLY A 310 -2.58 9.84 1.10
CA GLY A 310 -3.65 8.84 1.05
C GLY A 310 -4.99 9.36 0.52
N GLY A 311 -5.01 10.47 -0.27
CA GLY A 311 -6.25 11.04 -0.80
C GLY A 311 -7.19 11.56 0.29
N GLY A 312 -6.64 12.09 1.40
CA GLY A 312 -7.41 12.52 2.56
C GLY A 312 -7.69 11.41 3.60
N HIS A 313 -7.31 10.18 3.30
CA HIS A 313 -7.42 9.01 4.18
C HIS A 313 -6.03 8.36 4.35
N PRO A 314 -5.16 8.94 5.20
CA PRO A 314 -3.75 8.53 5.30
C PRO A 314 -3.55 7.12 5.87
N ALA A 315 -4.61 6.53 6.42
CA ALA A 315 -4.58 5.20 7.03
C ALA A 315 -5.88 4.44 6.73
N PRO A 316 -5.82 3.16 6.32
CA PRO A 316 -7.01 2.30 6.20
C PRO A 316 -7.66 1.95 7.54
N GLY A 317 -7.08 2.35 8.65
CA GLY A 317 -7.60 2.07 9.99
C GLY A 317 -7.29 0.65 10.48
N PHE A 318 -6.16 0.10 10.11
CA PHE A 318 -5.69 -1.17 10.66
C PHE A 318 -5.55 -1.11 12.17
N VAL A 319 -5.94 -2.20 12.80
CA VAL A 319 -5.81 -2.47 14.24
C VAL A 319 -5.02 -3.76 14.45
N TYR A 320 -4.34 -3.86 15.58
CA TYR A 320 -3.61 -5.03 16.03
C TYR A 320 -4.31 -5.61 17.25
N LYS A 321 -4.81 -6.84 17.20
CA LYS A 321 -5.67 -7.36 18.26
C LYS A 321 -5.31 -8.78 18.65
N LEU A 322 -5.19 -9.00 19.97
CA LEU A 322 -5.14 -10.33 20.55
C LEU A 322 -6.49 -11.01 20.29
N VAL A 323 -6.47 -12.13 19.57
CA VAL A 323 -7.67 -12.89 19.18
C VAL A 323 -7.74 -14.27 19.82
N GLU A 324 -6.59 -14.80 20.27
CA GLU A 324 -6.51 -16.10 20.93
C GLU A 324 -5.34 -16.14 21.90
N ARG A 325 -5.50 -16.83 23.03
CA ARG A 325 -4.43 -16.97 24.01
C ARG A 325 -4.54 -18.28 24.78
N GLU A 326 -3.42 -18.75 25.32
CA GLU A 326 -3.37 -19.91 26.21
C GLU A 326 -4.02 -19.61 27.55
N GLY A 327 -4.88 -20.52 27.99
CA GLY A 327 -5.51 -20.50 29.32
C GLY A 327 -4.63 -21.12 30.41
N ALA A 328 -5.11 -21.10 31.66
CA ALA A 328 -4.47 -21.79 32.78
C ALA A 328 -4.53 -23.34 32.62
N ASP A 329 -5.39 -23.83 31.76
CA ASP A 329 -5.54 -25.24 31.38
C ASP A 329 -4.58 -25.69 30.27
N GLY A 330 -3.71 -24.77 29.76
CA GLY A 330 -2.79 -25.02 28.66
C GLY A 330 -3.44 -25.10 27.28
N GLN A 331 -4.75 -24.83 27.18
CA GLN A 331 -5.47 -24.82 25.91
C GLN A 331 -5.56 -23.42 25.34
N MET A 332 -5.62 -23.30 24.01
CA MET A 332 -5.88 -22.03 23.33
C MET A 332 -7.36 -21.67 23.43
N HIS A 333 -7.63 -20.44 23.80
CA HIS A 333 -9.00 -19.92 23.97
C HIS A 333 -9.19 -18.66 23.13
N PRO A 334 -10.26 -18.60 22.32
CA PRO A 334 -10.64 -17.38 21.63
C PRO A 334 -10.90 -16.24 22.61
N VAL A 335 -10.37 -15.06 22.29
CA VAL A 335 -10.62 -13.85 23.08
C VAL A 335 -11.01 -12.71 22.15
N GLY A 336 -11.83 -11.81 22.66
CA GLY A 336 -12.25 -10.65 21.87
C GLY A 336 -12.97 -9.62 22.73
N LYS A 337 -12.88 -8.37 22.34
CA LYS A 337 -13.61 -7.28 22.98
C LYS A 337 -15.09 -7.37 22.63
N ARG A 338 -15.96 -7.29 23.64
CA ARG A 338 -17.43 -7.35 23.52
C ARG A 338 -18.09 -5.98 23.75
N SER A 339 -17.54 -4.91 23.22
CA SER A 339 -18.19 -3.58 23.31
C SER A 339 -19.08 -3.33 22.11
N GLN A 340 -20.13 -2.51 22.29
CA GLN A 340 -21.26 -2.31 21.39
C GLN A 340 -20.89 -2.00 19.93
N ASP A 341 -19.79 -1.26 19.67
CA ASP A 341 -19.40 -0.85 18.30
C ASP A 341 -18.01 -1.36 17.85
N LYS A 342 -17.37 -2.20 18.66
CA LYS A 342 -15.98 -2.65 18.41
C LYS A 342 -15.77 -4.12 18.80
N ALA A 343 -16.74 -4.96 18.51
CA ALA A 343 -16.60 -6.40 18.72
C ALA A 343 -15.44 -6.93 17.83
N THR A 344 -14.68 -7.87 18.38
CA THR A 344 -13.63 -8.58 17.64
C THR A 344 -14.01 -10.05 17.64
N LEU A 345 -14.03 -10.66 16.45
CA LEU A 345 -14.21 -12.10 16.33
C LEU A 345 -12.95 -12.79 16.87
N GLY A 346 -13.12 -13.60 17.90
CA GLY A 346 -12.05 -14.39 18.51
C GLY A 346 -11.58 -15.53 17.60
N ALA A 347 -10.55 -16.23 18.04
CA ALA A 347 -9.76 -17.26 17.37
C ALA A 347 -8.86 -16.72 16.23
N GLY A 348 -7.74 -17.39 16.00
CA GLY A 348 -6.87 -17.13 14.86
C GLY A 348 -7.54 -17.55 13.55
N LYS A 349 -7.58 -16.63 12.56
CA LYS A 349 -8.34 -16.83 11.32
C LYS A 349 -7.42 -17.06 10.12
N ARG A 350 -7.92 -17.83 9.15
CA ARG A 350 -7.36 -18.00 7.82
C ARG A 350 -8.26 -17.30 6.79
N ALA A 351 -7.66 -16.67 5.82
CA ALA A 351 -8.37 -15.96 4.76
C ALA A 351 -8.12 -16.60 3.40
N PHE A 352 -9.18 -16.69 2.61
CA PHE A 352 -9.17 -17.23 1.26
C PHE A 352 -9.98 -16.33 0.33
N ARG A 353 -9.48 -16.11 -0.90
CA ARG A 353 -10.27 -15.53 -1.97
C ARG A 353 -11.04 -16.63 -2.67
N MET A 354 -12.35 -16.55 -2.65
CA MET A 354 -13.20 -17.45 -3.42
C MET A 354 -13.31 -16.95 -4.85
N LEU A 355 -12.79 -17.74 -5.77
CA LEU A 355 -12.82 -17.45 -7.21
C LEU A 355 -13.81 -18.37 -7.90
N VAL A 356 -14.61 -17.83 -8.81
CA VAL A 356 -15.42 -18.60 -9.77
C VAL A 356 -14.83 -18.34 -11.15
N GLY A 357 -14.18 -19.36 -11.72
CA GLY A 357 -13.26 -19.12 -12.82
C GLY A 357 -12.11 -18.23 -12.37
N ASP A 358 -11.96 -17.08 -13.02
CA ASP A 358 -10.90 -16.11 -12.72
C ASP A 358 -11.43 -14.86 -11.98
N ARG A 359 -12.69 -14.89 -11.49
CA ARG A 359 -13.34 -13.76 -10.82
C ARG A 359 -13.55 -14.00 -9.33
N ALA A 360 -13.22 -13.00 -8.54
CA ALA A 360 -13.47 -13.00 -7.12
C ALA A 360 -14.94 -12.75 -6.80
N HIS A 361 -15.51 -13.60 -5.95
CA HIS A 361 -16.90 -13.50 -5.50
C HIS A 361 -17.01 -13.20 -3.99
N ALA A 362 -16.07 -13.67 -3.20
CA ALA A 362 -16.06 -13.42 -1.76
C ALA A 362 -14.63 -13.54 -1.21
N GLU A 363 -14.43 -12.96 -0.03
CA GLU A 363 -13.29 -13.24 0.82
C GLU A 363 -13.78 -14.02 2.04
N LEU A 364 -13.31 -15.25 2.20
CA LEU A 364 -13.68 -16.14 3.29
C LEU A 364 -12.67 -15.99 4.42
N VAL A 365 -13.16 -15.70 5.63
CA VAL A 365 -12.34 -15.55 6.83
C VAL A 365 -12.85 -16.54 7.87
N LEU A 366 -12.20 -17.69 7.97
CA LEU A 366 -12.63 -18.81 8.77
C LEU A 366 -11.72 -19.01 10.00
N PRO A 367 -12.27 -19.19 11.20
CA PRO A 367 -11.49 -19.51 12.38
C PRO A 367 -11.11 -20.99 12.40
N GLY A 368 -9.88 -21.29 12.79
CA GLY A 368 -9.43 -22.66 13.02
C GLY A 368 -9.27 -23.56 11.79
N GLU A 369 -8.55 -24.65 11.96
CA GLU A 369 -8.29 -25.63 10.87
C GLU A 369 -9.48 -26.60 10.66
N ALA A 370 -10.25 -26.86 11.73
CA ALA A 370 -11.38 -27.77 11.67
C ALA A 370 -12.54 -27.19 10.86
N GLU A 371 -12.86 -25.94 11.08
CA GLU A 371 -13.89 -25.17 10.36
C GLU A 371 -13.54 -25.02 8.89
N ILE A 372 -12.25 -24.78 8.59
CA ILE A 372 -11.76 -24.71 7.21
C ILE A 372 -11.95 -26.06 6.51
N ALA A 373 -11.55 -27.17 7.16
CA ALA A 373 -11.69 -28.50 6.60
C ALA A 373 -13.17 -28.91 6.40
N GLU A 374 -14.05 -28.51 7.32
CA GLU A 374 -15.48 -28.73 7.21
C GLU A 374 -16.07 -27.94 6.03
N PHE A 375 -15.81 -26.64 5.95
CA PHE A 375 -16.23 -25.80 4.84
C PHE A 375 -15.74 -26.31 3.48
N GLN A 376 -14.47 -26.73 3.37
CA GLN A 376 -13.94 -27.29 2.13
C GLN A 376 -14.64 -28.58 1.71
N ARG A 377 -15.04 -29.44 2.67
CA ARG A 377 -15.81 -30.65 2.37
C ARG A 377 -17.22 -30.32 1.87
N GLU A 378 -17.91 -29.37 2.53
CA GLU A 378 -19.24 -28.91 2.13
C GLU A 378 -19.21 -28.27 0.74
N LEU A 379 -18.27 -27.36 0.50
CA LEU A 379 -18.08 -26.72 -0.80
C LEU A 379 -17.83 -27.77 -1.88
N THR A 380 -16.96 -28.75 -1.62
CA THR A 380 -16.66 -29.81 -2.57
C THR A 380 -17.92 -30.63 -2.89
N ALA A 381 -18.72 -31.00 -1.89
CA ALA A 381 -19.97 -31.72 -2.09
C ALA A 381 -20.99 -30.92 -2.92
N GLU A 382 -21.08 -29.61 -2.71
CA GLU A 382 -21.97 -28.73 -3.45
C GLU A 382 -21.51 -28.57 -4.92
N LEU A 383 -20.23 -28.39 -5.15
CA LEU A 383 -19.66 -28.25 -6.51
C LEU A 383 -19.83 -29.49 -7.40
N ILE A 384 -19.84 -30.68 -6.79
CA ILE A 384 -20.07 -31.95 -7.53
C ILE A 384 -21.56 -32.30 -7.64
N SER A 385 -22.44 -31.56 -6.98
CA SER A 385 -23.89 -31.81 -7.07
C SER A 385 -24.40 -31.61 -8.49
N ALA A 386 -25.50 -32.28 -8.84
CA ALA A 386 -26.14 -32.15 -10.14
C ALA A 386 -26.74 -30.75 -10.37
N GLU A 387 -26.98 -30.00 -9.31
CA GLU A 387 -27.59 -28.67 -9.31
C GLU A 387 -26.57 -27.54 -9.55
N ALA A 388 -25.27 -27.78 -9.35
CA ALA A 388 -24.24 -26.79 -9.60
C ALA A 388 -24.12 -26.44 -11.08
N SER A 389 -24.17 -25.14 -11.40
CA SER A 389 -23.93 -24.67 -12.78
C SER A 389 -22.52 -25.02 -13.26
N PRO A 390 -22.26 -25.09 -14.56
CA PRO A 390 -20.92 -25.32 -15.09
C PRO A 390 -19.90 -24.26 -14.64
N GLU A 391 -20.36 -23.04 -14.39
CA GLU A 391 -19.53 -21.93 -13.91
C GLU A 391 -19.13 -22.16 -12.45
N TRP A 392 -20.09 -22.49 -11.57
CA TRP A 392 -19.85 -22.80 -10.17
C TRP A 392 -18.93 -23.99 -9.95
N ARG A 393 -18.92 -24.97 -10.84
CA ARG A 393 -17.96 -26.10 -10.78
C ARG A 393 -16.52 -25.69 -10.98
N ARG A 394 -16.25 -24.42 -11.35
CA ARG A 394 -14.91 -23.82 -11.47
C ARG A 394 -14.54 -23.02 -10.23
N THR A 395 -15.24 -23.16 -9.12
CA THR A 395 -14.93 -22.48 -7.87
C THR A 395 -13.60 -22.99 -7.29
N ASN A 396 -12.76 -22.06 -6.88
CA ASN A 396 -11.47 -22.31 -6.25
C ASN A 396 -11.27 -21.40 -5.04
N LEU A 397 -10.61 -21.90 -4.01
CA LEU A 397 -10.21 -21.13 -2.84
C LEU A 397 -8.72 -20.84 -2.90
N ARG A 398 -8.36 -19.61 -3.17
CA ARG A 398 -6.98 -19.14 -3.17
C ARG A 398 -6.60 -18.68 -1.76
N PRO A 399 -5.64 -19.32 -1.08
CA PRO A 399 -5.15 -18.82 0.21
C PRO A 399 -4.57 -17.41 0.05
N LEU A 400 -4.88 -16.53 1.01
CA LEU A 400 -4.37 -15.16 1.01
C LEU A 400 -3.19 -14.98 1.96
N GLN A 401 -3.16 -15.75 3.04
CA GLN A 401 -2.06 -15.72 4.00
C GLN A 401 -1.00 -16.76 3.65
N VAL A 402 0.25 -16.31 3.56
CA VAL A 402 1.42 -17.15 3.38
C VAL A 402 2.35 -17.03 4.59
N PRO A 403 3.15 -18.07 4.92
CA PRO A 403 4.14 -17.97 5.97
C PRO A 403 5.25 -17.00 5.56
N MET A 404 5.56 -16.02 6.42
CA MET A 404 6.56 -14.99 6.20
C MET A 404 7.75 -15.10 7.15
N ILE A 405 7.49 -15.44 8.42
CA ILE A 405 8.49 -15.73 9.44
C ILE A 405 8.12 -17.06 10.10
N ARG A 406 9.10 -17.90 10.37
CA ARG A 406 8.96 -19.14 11.15
C ARG A 406 10.05 -19.19 12.22
N GLY A 407 9.62 -19.34 13.48
CA GLY A 407 10.55 -19.36 14.61
C GLY A 407 11.47 -18.14 14.67
N GLY A 408 10.97 -16.95 14.31
CA GLY A 408 11.75 -15.72 14.23
C GLY A 408 12.56 -15.50 12.94
N GLU A 409 12.67 -16.52 12.07
CA GLU A 409 13.48 -16.43 10.87
C GLU A 409 12.63 -16.22 9.62
N PRO A 410 12.98 -15.25 8.73
CA PRO A 410 12.27 -15.02 7.48
C PRO A 410 12.27 -16.26 6.58
N VAL A 411 11.09 -16.65 6.08
CA VAL A 411 10.93 -17.80 5.15
C VAL A 411 11.51 -17.49 3.77
N GLN A 412 11.50 -16.21 3.37
CA GLN A 412 12.10 -15.73 2.13
C GLN A 412 12.90 -14.46 2.41
N SER A 413 13.97 -14.21 1.62
CA SER A 413 14.67 -12.92 1.69
C SER A 413 13.77 -11.82 1.13
N LEU A 414 13.19 -11.01 2.01
CA LEU A 414 12.23 -9.97 1.64
C LEU A 414 12.90 -8.58 1.43
N ARG A 415 14.23 -8.49 1.54
CA ARG A 415 15.02 -7.26 1.40
C ARG A 415 15.42 -6.93 -0.05
N ALA A 416 15.13 -7.83 -1.01
CA ALA A 416 15.58 -7.64 -2.39
C ALA A 416 14.65 -6.72 -3.19
N PRO A 417 15.18 -5.84 -4.08
CA PRO A 417 14.37 -5.01 -4.97
C PRO A 417 13.38 -5.79 -5.84
N GLN A 418 13.67 -7.07 -6.12
CA GLN A 418 12.77 -7.98 -6.84
C GLN A 418 11.41 -8.14 -6.18
N GLN A 419 11.30 -7.91 -4.87
CA GLN A 419 10.02 -7.98 -4.15
C GLN A 419 9.08 -6.85 -4.51
N VAL A 420 9.58 -5.65 -4.81
CA VAL A 420 8.75 -4.54 -5.27
C VAL A 420 8.12 -4.88 -6.62
N GLU A 421 8.87 -5.51 -7.52
CA GLU A 421 8.35 -6.01 -8.80
C GLU A 421 7.34 -7.16 -8.60
N ALA A 422 7.62 -8.09 -7.68
CA ALA A 422 6.68 -9.16 -7.33
C ALA A 422 5.38 -8.60 -6.74
N ALA A 423 5.47 -7.61 -5.86
CA ALA A 423 4.31 -6.92 -5.29
C ALA A 423 3.50 -6.18 -6.36
N ARG A 424 4.18 -5.52 -7.33
CA ARG A 424 3.54 -4.89 -8.47
C ARG A 424 2.79 -5.90 -9.34
N ALA A 425 3.42 -7.04 -9.64
CA ALA A 425 2.78 -8.12 -10.38
C ALA A 425 1.58 -8.72 -9.61
N ARG A 426 1.73 -8.87 -8.28
CA ARG A 426 0.66 -9.33 -7.38
C ARG A 426 -0.53 -8.38 -7.43
N HIS A 427 -0.30 -7.07 -7.32
CA HIS A 427 -1.36 -6.08 -7.40
C HIS A 427 -2.13 -6.19 -8.71
N ALA A 428 -1.43 -6.24 -9.84
CA ALA A 428 -2.07 -6.38 -11.14
C ALA A 428 -2.92 -7.68 -11.25
N ALA A 429 -2.42 -8.80 -10.72
CA ALA A 429 -3.14 -10.08 -10.71
C ALA A 429 -4.38 -10.02 -9.81
N SER A 430 -4.23 -9.57 -8.55
CA SER A 430 -5.33 -9.47 -7.59
C SER A 430 -6.40 -8.47 -8.05
N PHE A 431 -6.01 -7.36 -8.65
CA PHE A 431 -6.93 -6.38 -9.23
C PHE A 431 -7.72 -6.97 -10.41
N ALA A 432 -7.07 -7.77 -11.25
CA ALA A 432 -7.74 -8.44 -12.39
C ALA A 432 -8.77 -9.49 -11.95
N GLU A 433 -8.69 -10.02 -10.73
CA GLU A 433 -9.71 -10.92 -10.18
C GLU A 433 -11.04 -10.20 -9.93
N LEU A 434 -11.05 -8.88 -9.69
CA LEU A 434 -12.27 -8.12 -9.44
C LEU A 434 -12.99 -7.80 -10.76
N ALA A 435 -14.32 -7.83 -10.72
CA ALA A 435 -15.13 -7.38 -11.84
C ALA A 435 -14.98 -5.86 -11.97
N LEU A 436 -14.50 -5.41 -13.14
CA LEU A 436 -14.57 -4.00 -13.51
C LEU A 436 -15.95 -3.77 -14.15
N ASP A 437 -16.80 -3.00 -13.49
CA ASP A 437 -17.90 -2.38 -14.18
C ASP A 437 -17.34 -1.15 -14.91
N VAL A 438 -17.49 -1.07 -16.22
CA VAL A 438 -16.91 0.01 -17.04
C VAL A 438 -17.48 1.39 -16.64
N GLU A 439 -18.59 1.41 -15.91
CA GLU A 439 -19.27 2.60 -15.38
C GLU A 439 -18.79 3.03 -13.97
N ASP A 440 -17.92 2.26 -13.32
CA ASP A 440 -17.58 2.47 -11.90
C ASP A 440 -16.72 3.71 -11.61
N GLY A 441 -16.22 4.40 -12.64
CA GLY A 441 -15.39 5.60 -12.45
C GLY A 441 -14.17 5.35 -11.56
N PRO A 442 -13.69 6.37 -10.80
CA PRO A 442 -12.52 6.25 -9.93
C PRO A 442 -12.76 5.39 -8.69
N ASP A 443 -14.02 5.00 -8.41
CA ASP A 443 -14.35 4.15 -7.28
C ASP A 443 -13.87 2.70 -7.47
N GLY A 444 -13.49 2.34 -8.67
CA GLY A 444 -12.87 1.04 -8.97
C GLY A 444 -13.86 -0.13 -8.94
N PRO A 445 -13.34 -1.36 -8.91
CA PRO A 445 -14.13 -2.57 -9.02
C PRO A 445 -15.10 -2.75 -7.85
N ILE A 446 -16.14 -3.55 -8.07
CA ILE A 446 -17.16 -3.89 -7.07
C ILE A 446 -16.50 -4.52 -5.84
N ALA A 447 -16.86 -4.04 -4.64
CA ALA A 447 -16.46 -4.66 -3.40
C ALA A 447 -17.05 -6.08 -3.31
N ILE A 448 -16.23 -7.05 -2.93
CA ILE A 448 -16.70 -8.40 -2.63
C ILE A 448 -17.00 -8.54 -1.13
N PRO A 449 -17.99 -9.36 -0.72
CA PRO A 449 -18.30 -9.55 0.68
C PRO A 449 -17.18 -10.30 1.39
N THR A 450 -16.90 -9.93 2.64
CA THR A 450 -16.11 -10.74 3.57
C THR A 450 -17.06 -11.61 4.38
N VAL A 451 -16.91 -12.92 4.29
CA VAL A 451 -17.78 -13.91 4.91
C VAL A 451 -17.01 -14.61 6.03
N THR A 452 -17.55 -14.59 7.25
CA THR A 452 -16.93 -15.12 8.46
C THR A 452 -17.59 -16.38 8.98
N ASP A 453 -18.65 -16.86 8.31
CA ASP A 453 -19.45 -18.04 8.66
C ASP A 453 -19.61 -18.93 7.41
N GLY A 454 -19.33 -20.22 7.55
CA GLY A 454 -19.47 -21.20 6.48
C GLY A 454 -20.91 -21.31 5.93
N ILE A 455 -21.94 -21.08 6.77
CA ILE A 455 -23.35 -21.09 6.34
C ILE A 455 -23.66 -19.86 5.48
N GLU A 456 -23.10 -18.69 5.82
CA GLU A 456 -23.24 -17.47 5.01
C GLU A 456 -22.46 -17.59 3.70
N ALA A 457 -21.28 -18.23 3.73
CA ALA A 457 -20.51 -18.53 2.53
C ALA A 457 -21.33 -19.38 1.53
N ALA A 458 -22.03 -20.39 2.01
CA ALA A 458 -22.92 -21.22 1.19
C ALA A 458 -24.13 -20.44 0.61
N ARG A 459 -24.54 -19.32 1.25
CA ARG A 459 -25.60 -18.43 0.71
C ARG A 459 -25.10 -17.47 -0.35
N VAL A 460 -23.86 -16.99 -0.25
CA VAL A 460 -23.21 -16.16 -1.28
C VAL A 460 -22.98 -16.99 -2.55
N LEU A 461 -22.94 -18.33 -2.40
CA LEU A 461 -22.81 -19.29 -3.49
C LEU A 461 -24.16 -19.58 -4.23
N ARG A 462 -25.29 -19.15 -3.72
CA ARG A 462 -26.63 -19.31 -4.32
C ARG A 462 -27.15 -18.03 -4.93
#